data_af0c60917f351c48ccbfdfa120a11227
#
_entry.id   af0c60917f351c48ccbfdfa120a11227
#
_cell.length_a   1.000
_cell.length_b   1.000
_cell.length_c   1.000
_cell.angle_alpha   90.00
_cell.angle_beta   90.00
_cell.angle_gamma   90.00
#
_symmetry.space_group_name_H-M   'P 1'
#
loop_
_entity.id
_entity.type
_entity.pdbx_description
1 polymer ?
#
loop_
_entity_poly.entity_id
_entity_poly.type
_entity_poly.pdbx_seq_one_letter_code
_entity_poly.pdbx_strand_id
1 'polypeptide(L)'
;MLEKILIGVAGVLVLFVAVVATRPSAYHVERKLEVAAPADLVFGVLNDLHQFAGVLVLFGSPWEKLDPNMQKTFEGPAAGVGQSYAWSGKEVGKGKMTIEESVPGQKVGMKLEFVEPMESTATCALTLAGTPTGSFVTWSMDGNHNFIGKAFGMFVNMDKMLGTDIEKGLALLKTVAEGR
;
A
#
# COMPACT_ATOMS: atom_id res chain seq x y z
N MET A 1 -33.69 8.65 -35.22
CA MET A 1 -33.70 8.68 -33.75
C MET A 1 -32.46 8.01 -33.18
N LEU A 2 -32.14 6.77 -33.57
CA LEU A 2 -30.98 6.00 -33.13
C LEU A 2 -29.63 6.74 -33.37
N GLU A 3 -29.44 7.32 -34.53
CA GLU A 3 -28.24 8.07 -34.89
C GLU A 3 -27.96 9.26 -33.96
N LYS A 4 -28.99 10.03 -33.58
CA LYS A 4 -28.86 11.15 -32.63
C LYS A 4 -28.50 10.66 -31.23
N ILE A 5 -29.03 9.50 -30.82
CA ILE A 5 -28.70 8.88 -29.55
C ILE A 5 -27.23 8.42 -29.57
N LEU A 6 -26.78 7.77 -30.67
CA LEU A 6 -25.39 7.33 -30.82
C LEU A 6 -24.40 8.50 -30.78
N ILE A 7 -24.71 9.61 -31.47
CA ILE A 7 -23.87 10.83 -31.45
C ILE A 7 -23.83 11.40 -30.03
N GLY A 8 -24.95 11.44 -29.32
CA GLY A 8 -25.01 11.90 -27.93
C GLY A 8 -24.15 11.05 -27.00
N VAL A 9 -24.24 9.72 -27.10
CA VAL A 9 -23.45 8.78 -26.30
C VAL A 9 -21.96 8.95 -26.62
N ALA A 10 -21.59 9.04 -27.92
CA ALA A 10 -20.21 9.27 -28.32
C ALA A 10 -19.65 10.58 -27.76
N GLY A 11 -20.43 11.67 -27.77
CA GLY A 11 -20.04 12.95 -27.19
C GLY A 11 -19.79 12.87 -25.67
N VAL A 12 -20.68 12.18 -24.92
CA VAL A 12 -20.49 11.95 -23.48
C VAL A 12 -19.24 11.12 -23.22
N LEU A 13 -18.96 10.11 -24.02
CA LEU A 13 -17.80 9.23 -23.86
C LEU A 13 -16.49 9.99 -24.13
N VAL A 14 -16.44 10.83 -25.16
CA VAL A 14 -15.30 11.70 -25.45
C VAL A 14 -15.06 12.69 -24.30
N LEU A 15 -16.12 13.31 -23.80
CA LEU A 15 -16.03 14.23 -22.66
C LEU A 15 -15.52 13.52 -21.41
N PHE A 16 -16.03 12.31 -21.12
CA PHE A 16 -15.54 11.49 -19.99
C PHE A 16 -14.05 11.18 -20.12
N VAL A 17 -13.60 10.69 -21.29
CA VAL A 17 -12.18 10.41 -21.53
C VAL A 17 -11.33 11.68 -21.35
N ALA A 18 -11.77 12.81 -21.87
CA ALA A 18 -11.07 14.08 -21.70
C ALA A 18 -10.94 14.48 -20.22
N VAL A 19 -12.02 14.37 -19.45
CA VAL A 19 -12.03 14.67 -18.01
C VAL A 19 -11.09 13.74 -17.26
N VAL A 20 -11.10 12.42 -17.53
CA VAL A 20 -10.18 11.46 -16.91
C VAL A 20 -8.73 11.77 -17.26
N ALA A 21 -8.44 12.13 -18.51
CA ALA A 21 -7.08 12.45 -18.97
C ALA A 21 -6.48 13.63 -18.20
N THR A 22 -7.29 14.64 -17.83
CA THR A 22 -6.84 15.83 -17.10
C THR A 22 -6.62 15.59 -15.60
N ARG A 23 -7.05 14.45 -15.06
CA ARG A 23 -6.87 14.16 -13.63
C ARG A 23 -5.40 13.88 -13.29
N PRO A 24 -4.91 14.33 -12.10
CA PRO A 24 -3.58 13.99 -11.63
C PRO A 24 -3.38 12.47 -11.62
N SER A 25 -2.19 12.03 -12.01
CA SER A 25 -1.80 10.62 -11.88
C SER A 25 -1.20 10.32 -10.52
N ALA A 26 -0.37 11.22 -9.99
CA ALA A 26 0.29 11.03 -8.71
C ALA A 26 -0.72 11.03 -7.56
N TYR A 27 -0.53 10.12 -6.63
CA TYR A 27 -1.20 10.12 -5.33
C TYR A 27 -0.18 9.97 -4.21
N HIS A 28 -0.50 10.56 -3.06
CA HIS A 28 0.21 10.41 -1.80
C HIS A 28 -0.81 10.14 -0.70
N VAL A 29 -0.57 9.12 0.10
CA VAL A 29 -1.38 8.79 1.27
C VAL A 29 -0.45 8.58 2.45
N GLU A 30 -0.71 9.25 3.57
CA GLU A 30 0.10 9.15 4.78
C GLU A 30 -0.78 8.99 6.00
N ARG A 31 -0.37 8.12 6.92
CA ARG A 31 -0.97 7.97 8.26
C ARG A 31 0.12 7.80 9.30
N LYS A 32 -0.19 8.21 10.52
CA LYS A 32 0.74 8.21 11.64
C LYS A 32 0.10 7.63 12.90
N LEU A 33 0.87 6.83 13.62
CA LEU A 33 0.43 6.24 14.89
C LEU A 33 1.57 6.26 15.90
N GLU A 34 1.24 6.47 17.18
CA GLU A 34 2.16 6.29 18.29
C GLU A 34 2.11 4.84 18.79
N VAL A 35 3.31 4.25 18.93
CA VAL A 35 3.53 2.89 19.40
C VAL A 35 4.33 2.97 20.70
N ALA A 36 3.88 2.30 21.76
CA ALA A 36 4.56 2.27 23.06
C ALA A 36 5.70 1.24 23.06
N ALA A 37 6.58 1.33 22.06
CA ALA A 37 7.77 0.53 21.91
C ALA A 37 8.93 1.38 21.37
N PRO A 38 10.18 1.09 21.75
CA PRO A 38 11.36 1.77 21.21
C PRO A 38 11.45 1.67 19.69
N ALA A 39 11.97 2.72 19.03
CA ALA A 39 12.09 2.77 17.59
C ALA A 39 12.89 1.59 17.00
N ASP A 40 13.92 1.11 17.69
CA ASP A 40 14.74 -0.02 17.22
C ASP A 40 13.92 -1.33 17.19
N LEU A 41 13.02 -1.53 18.15
CA LEU A 41 12.18 -2.72 18.21
C LEU A 41 11.15 -2.68 17.06
N VAL A 42 10.49 -1.52 16.85
CA VAL A 42 9.56 -1.33 15.75
C VAL A 42 10.29 -1.47 14.41
N PHE A 43 11.49 -0.90 14.29
CA PHE A 43 12.34 -1.03 13.11
C PHE A 43 12.62 -2.51 12.78
N GLY A 44 12.90 -3.34 13.77
CA GLY A 44 13.12 -4.77 13.58
C GLY A 44 11.94 -5.46 12.88
N VAL A 45 10.70 -5.13 13.25
CA VAL A 45 9.49 -5.66 12.61
C VAL A 45 9.35 -5.15 11.18
N LEU A 46 9.62 -3.87 10.94
CA LEU A 46 9.49 -3.25 9.60
C LEU A 46 10.57 -3.72 8.62
N ASN A 47 11.76 -4.01 9.13
CA ASN A 47 12.94 -4.36 8.33
C ASN A 47 13.01 -5.86 7.98
N ASP A 48 12.06 -6.65 8.44
CA ASP A 48 11.90 -8.07 8.13
C ASP A 48 10.53 -8.34 7.50
N LEU A 49 10.51 -8.61 6.21
CA LEU A 49 9.26 -8.84 5.46
C LEU A 49 8.49 -10.08 5.92
N HIS A 50 9.13 -11.05 6.62
CA HIS A 50 8.40 -12.16 7.23
C HIS A 50 7.48 -11.68 8.36
N GLN A 51 7.92 -10.67 9.12
CA GLN A 51 7.12 -10.06 10.17
C GLN A 51 6.16 -9.00 9.60
N PHE A 52 6.65 -8.16 8.68
CA PHE A 52 5.87 -7.08 8.08
C PHE A 52 4.68 -7.58 7.27
N ALA A 53 4.78 -8.75 6.62
CA ALA A 53 3.67 -9.34 5.88
C ALA A 53 2.40 -9.55 6.76
N GLY A 54 2.58 -9.81 8.05
CA GLY A 54 1.47 -9.99 8.99
C GLY A 54 0.68 -8.72 9.32
N VAL A 55 1.22 -7.53 8.98
CA VAL A 55 0.54 -6.25 9.23
C VAL A 55 -0.10 -5.66 7.96
N LEU A 56 0.02 -6.32 6.81
CA LEU A 56 -0.59 -5.88 5.56
C LEU A 56 -2.11 -6.02 5.59
N VAL A 57 -2.80 -4.97 5.18
CA VAL A 57 -4.27 -4.88 5.12
C VAL A 57 -4.72 -4.51 3.72
N LEU A 58 -5.78 -5.12 3.25
CA LEU A 58 -6.44 -4.81 1.98
C LEU A 58 -7.96 -4.85 2.19
N PHE A 59 -8.67 -3.82 1.69
CA PHE A 59 -10.13 -3.68 1.87
C PHE A 59 -10.56 -3.82 3.34
N GLY A 60 -9.73 -3.34 4.26
CA GLY A 60 -9.99 -3.37 5.68
C GLY A 60 -9.80 -4.71 6.39
N SER A 61 -9.27 -5.71 5.71
CA SER A 61 -8.96 -7.04 6.27
C SER A 61 -7.48 -7.38 6.12
N PRO A 62 -6.85 -8.02 7.13
CA PRO A 62 -5.52 -8.59 6.96
C PRO A 62 -5.48 -9.54 5.76
N TRP A 63 -4.41 -9.49 4.98
CA TRP A 63 -4.27 -10.27 3.75
C TRP A 63 -4.48 -11.77 3.98
N GLU A 64 -3.93 -12.30 5.06
CA GLU A 64 -4.06 -13.73 5.40
C GLU A 64 -5.49 -14.15 5.75
N LYS A 65 -6.31 -13.22 6.25
CA LYS A 65 -7.75 -13.46 6.49
C LYS A 65 -8.56 -13.32 5.22
N LEU A 66 -8.16 -12.39 4.34
CA LEU A 66 -8.84 -12.14 3.07
C LEU A 66 -8.63 -13.30 2.10
N ASP A 67 -7.41 -13.83 2.04
CA ASP A 67 -7.04 -14.93 1.15
C ASP A 67 -6.16 -15.97 1.88
N PRO A 68 -6.77 -16.89 2.65
CA PRO A 68 -6.03 -17.88 3.44
C PRO A 68 -5.17 -18.85 2.61
N ASN A 69 -5.45 -18.98 1.31
CA ASN A 69 -4.75 -19.89 0.39
C ASN A 69 -3.72 -19.16 -0.49
N MET A 70 -3.45 -17.89 -0.23
CA MET A 70 -2.45 -17.14 -1.00
C MET A 70 -1.06 -17.79 -0.91
N GLN A 71 -0.36 -17.80 -2.03
CA GLN A 71 1.04 -18.23 -2.08
C GLN A 71 1.93 -17.07 -1.64
N LYS A 72 2.95 -17.38 -0.84
CA LYS A 72 3.93 -16.42 -0.33
C LYS A 72 5.32 -16.93 -0.64
N THR A 73 6.17 -16.07 -1.18
CA THR A 73 7.58 -16.37 -1.46
C THR A 73 8.45 -15.25 -0.93
N PHE A 74 9.47 -15.60 -0.16
CA PHE A 74 10.45 -14.67 0.36
C PHE A 74 11.81 -14.98 -0.26
N GLU A 75 12.53 -13.95 -0.71
CA GLU A 75 13.82 -14.07 -1.36
C GLU A 75 14.77 -12.98 -0.85
N GLY A 76 16.07 -13.19 -1.03
CA GLY A 76 17.12 -12.25 -0.64
C GLY A 76 17.65 -12.49 0.78
N PRO A 77 18.19 -11.45 1.45
CA PRO A 77 18.72 -11.56 2.80
C PRO A 77 17.59 -11.83 3.82
N ALA A 78 17.97 -12.26 5.02
CA ALA A 78 17.03 -12.53 6.10
C ALA A 78 16.25 -11.28 6.57
N ALA A 79 16.81 -10.09 6.37
CA ALA A 79 16.19 -8.79 6.65
C ALA A 79 16.91 -7.67 5.90
N GLY A 80 16.27 -6.52 5.74
CA GLY A 80 16.86 -5.31 5.18
C GLY A 80 16.88 -5.24 3.67
N VAL A 81 17.72 -4.37 3.14
CA VAL A 81 17.77 -4.05 1.70
C VAL A 81 18.02 -5.29 0.85
N GLY A 82 17.18 -5.47 -0.17
CA GLY A 82 17.20 -6.62 -1.08
C GLY A 82 16.30 -7.78 -0.65
N GLN A 83 15.78 -7.78 0.61
CA GLN A 83 14.75 -8.74 0.97
C GLN A 83 13.48 -8.44 0.17
N SER A 84 12.86 -9.48 -0.36
CA SER A 84 11.61 -9.35 -1.10
C SER A 84 10.56 -10.36 -0.66
N TYR A 85 9.32 -9.96 -0.79
CA TYR A 85 8.12 -10.73 -0.51
C TYR A 85 7.21 -10.69 -1.73
N ALA A 86 6.99 -11.83 -2.37
CA ALA A 86 6.03 -11.98 -3.46
C ALA A 86 4.78 -12.71 -2.97
N TRP A 87 3.63 -12.28 -3.47
CA TRP A 87 2.34 -12.91 -3.16
C TRP A 87 1.57 -13.21 -4.44
N SER A 88 0.75 -14.25 -4.37
CA SER A 88 -0.19 -14.62 -5.43
C SER A 88 -1.43 -15.24 -4.80
N GLY A 89 -2.58 -14.64 -5.01
CA GLY A 89 -3.85 -15.09 -4.48
C GLY A 89 -5.04 -14.59 -5.27
N LYS A 90 -6.17 -15.23 -5.06
CA LYS A 90 -7.40 -14.89 -5.79
C LYS A 90 -7.96 -13.52 -5.38
N GLU A 91 -7.96 -13.23 -4.08
CA GLU A 91 -8.54 -12.01 -3.53
C GLU A 91 -7.50 -10.90 -3.38
N VAL A 92 -6.25 -11.25 -3.11
CA VAL A 92 -5.14 -10.29 -2.93
C VAL A 92 -4.38 -9.97 -4.23
N GLY A 93 -4.71 -10.67 -5.33
CA GLY A 93 -4.01 -10.51 -6.61
C GLY A 93 -2.58 -11.03 -6.57
N LYS A 94 -1.73 -10.48 -7.44
CA LYS A 94 -0.29 -10.82 -7.51
C LYS A 94 0.55 -9.57 -7.44
N GLY A 95 1.68 -9.69 -6.76
CA GLY A 95 2.67 -8.62 -6.70
C GLY A 95 3.92 -9.01 -5.94
N LYS A 96 4.80 -8.04 -5.80
CA LYS A 96 6.08 -8.16 -5.11
C LYS A 96 6.36 -6.87 -4.34
N MET A 97 6.88 -7.01 -3.14
CA MET A 97 7.42 -5.95 -2.33
C MET A 97 8.92 -6.19 -2.13
N THR A 98 9.73 -5.15 -2.25
CA THR A 98 11.18 -5.24 -2.06
C THR A 98 11.64 -4.09 -1.17
N ILE A 99 12.44 -4.38 -0.14
CA ILE A 99 13.09 -3.34 0.65
C ILE A 99 14.23 -2.73 -0.18
N GLU A 100 14.14 -1.43 -0.46
CA GLU A 100 15.15 -0.68 -1.22
C GLU A 100 15.97 0.26 -0.33
N GLU A 101 15.42 0.66 0.83
CA GLU A 101 16.08 1.53 1.78
C GLU A 101 15.89 1.00 3.21
N SER A 102 16.94 1.03 4.01
CA SER A 102 16.92 0.62 5.41
C SER A 102 17.90 1.47 6.21
N VAL A 103 17.37 2.34 7.06
CA VAL A 103 18.14 3.20 7.97
C VAL A 103 17.77 2.80 9.40
N PRO A 104 18.68 2.15 10.15
CA PRO A 104 18.41 1.60 11.47
C PRO A 104 17.72 2.60 12.41
N GLY A 105 16.61 2.17 13.01
CA GLY A 105 15.81 2.95 13.94
C GLY A 105 15.11 4.18 13.35
N GLN A 106 15.21 4.43 12.03
CA GLN A 106 14.70 5.66 11.42
C GLN A 106 13.75 5.41 10.25
N LYS A 107 14.11 4.52 9.30
CA LYS A 107 13.33 4.39 8.06
C LYS A 107 13.49 3.03 7.41
N VAL A 108 12.39 2.52 6.86
CA VAL A 108 12.37 1.42 5.88
C VAL A 108 11.59 1.90 4.66
N GLY A 109 12.24 1.86 3.49
CA GLY A 109 11.65 2.19 2.19
C GLY A 109 11.48 0.93 1.36
N MET A 110 10.32 0.78 0.74
CA MET A 110 9.95 -0.41 -0.02
C MET A 110 9.36 -0.02 -1.37
N LYS A 111 9.69 -0.78 -2.40
CA LYS A 111 9.02 -0.75 -3.70
C LYS A 111 7.93 -1.82 -3.72
N LEU A 112 6.74 -1.44 -4.16
CA LEU A 112 5.60 -2.34 -4.39
C LEU A 112 5.33 -2.42 -5.88
N GLU A 113 5.28 -3.63 -6.40
CA GLU A 113 4.99 -3.94 -7.80
C GLU A 113 3.76 -4.85 -7.83
N PHE A 114 2.63 -4.29 -8.26
CA PHE A 114 1.39 -5.05 -8.46
C PHE A 114 1.38 -5.56 -9.90
N VAL A 115 1.02 -6.83 -10.08
CA VAL A 115 0.92 -7.51 -11.38
C VAL A 115 -0.53 -7.81 -11.73
N GLU A 116 -1.31 -8.30 -10.77
CA GLU A 116 -2.74 -8.59 -10.91
C GLU A 116 -3.52 -7.94 -9.78
N PRO A 117 -4.75 -7.43 -10.02
CA PRO A 117 -5.50 -7.45 -11.28
C PRO A 117 -5.07 -6.38 -12.30
N MET A 118 -4.23 -5.44 -11.92
CA MET A 118 -3.71 -4.36 -12.77
C MET A 118 -2.25 -4.08 -12.42
N GLU A 119 -1.43 -3.97 -13.45
CA GLU A 119 -0.04 -3.54 -13.28
C GLU A 119 0.03 -2.11 -12.76
N SER A 120 0.75 -1.95 -11.65
CA SER A 120 1.06 -0.65 -11.06
C SER A 120 2.27 -0.76 -10.14
N THR A 121 2.89 0.39 -9.88
CA THR A 121 4.03 0.48 -8.95
C THR A 121 3.76 1.59 -7.95
N ALA A 122 4.10 1.33 -6.69
CA ALA A 122 4.07 2.30 -5.62
C ALA A 122 5.36 2.23 -4.79
N THR A 123 5.69 3.32 -4.13
CA THR A 123 6.73 3.38 -3.11
C THR A 123 6.06 3.50 -1.75
N CYS A 124 6.49 2.69 -0.80
CA CYS A 124 6.06 2.73 0.57
C CYS A 124 7.24 3.14 1.45
N ALA A 125 7.04 4.10 2.34
CA ALA A 125 8.04 4.48 3.33
C ALA A 125 7.44 4.45 4.74
N LEU A 126 8.14 3.80 5.66
CA LEU A 126 7.83 3.81 7.08
C LEU A 126 8.96 4.52 7.79
N THR A 127 8.65 5.69 8.38
CA THR A 127 9.61 6.49 9.15
C THR A 127 9.30 6.42 10.63
N LEU A 128 10.36 6.42 11.43
CA LEU A 128 10.31 6.29 12.88
C LEU A 128 10.87 7.54 13.55
N ALA A 129 10.18 8.03 14.56
CA ALA A 129 10.67 9.11 15.43
C ALA A 129 10.48 8.68 16.89
N GLY A 130 11.58 8.54 17.61
CA GLY A 130 11.53 8.21 19.04
C GLY A 130 10.82 9.27 19.87
N THR A 131 10.09 8.81 20.91
CA THR A 131 9.47 9.65 21.93
C THR A 131 9.91 9.19 23.32
N PRO A 132 9.67 9.94 24.38
CA PRO A 132 9.98 9.49 25.75
C PRO A 132 9.25 8.19 26.16
N THR A 133 8.12 7.89 25.52
CA THR A 133 7.23 6.76 25.86
C THR A 133 7.19 5.66 24.79
N GLY A 134 7.91 5.84 23.68
CA GLY A 134 7.88 4.88 22.58
C GLY A 134 8.39 5.49 21.26
N SER A 135 7.62 5.36 20.21
CA SER A 135 7.94 5.92 18.89
C SER A 135 6.70 6.30 18.10
N PHE A 136 6.80 7.33 17.27
CA PHE A 136 5.86 7.59 16.19
C PHE A 136 6.28 6.82 14.95
N VAL A 137 5.33 6.12 14.36
CA VAL A 137 5.46 5.48 13.05
C VAL A 137 4.63 6.27 12.05
N THR A 138 5.25 6.75 11.00
CA THR A 138 4.58 7.36 9.87
C THR A 138 4.69 6.42 8.68
N TRP A 139 3.57 5.99 8.13
CA TRP A 139 3.49 5.15 6.94
C TRP A 139 2.96 5.98 5.78
N SER A 140 3.79 6.18 4.77
CA SER A 140 3.41 6.84 3.52
C SER A 140 3.42 5.87 2.36
N MET A 141 2.56 6.12 1.39
CA MET A 141 2.50 5.42 0.11
C MET A 141 2.35 6.44 -1.01
N ASP A 142 3.27 6.38 -1.97
CA ASP A 142 3.31 7.21 -3.15
C ASP A 142 3.19 6.35 -4.40
N GLY A 143 2.43 6.80 -5.38
CA GLY A 143 2.28 6.05 -6.63
C GLY A 143 1.63 6.88 -7.72
N ASN A 144 1.40 6.21 -8.86
CA ASN A 144 0.75 6.83 -10.00
C ASN A 144 -0.40 5.97 -10.50
N HIS A 145 -1.54 6.62 -10.70
CA HIS A 145 -2.69 6.01 -11.35
C HIS A 145 -2.50 5.95 -12.87
N ASN A 146 -2.72 4.80 -13.46
CA ASN A 146 -2.96 4.68 -14.89
C ASN A 146 -4.34 5.28 -15.24
N PHE A 147 -4.72 5.25 -16.52
CA PHE A 147 -6.00 5.81 -16.97
C PHE A 147 -7.21 5.20 -16.24
N ILE A 148 -7.21 3.88 -16.02
CA ILE A 148 -8.29 3.17 -15.32
C ILE A 148 -8.33 3.58 -13.85
N GLY A 149 -7.17 3.69 -13.20
CA GLY A 149 -7.07 4.17 -11.81
C GLY A 149 -7.56 5.60 -11.65
N LYS A 150 -7.27 6.50 -12.62
CA LYS A 150 -7.83 7.86 -12.63
C LYS A 150 -9.35 7.87 -12.77
N ALA A 151 -9.90 7.03 -13.67
CA ALA A 151 -11.34 6.90 -13.85
C ALA A 151 -12.01 6.37 -12.56
N PHE A 152 -11.43 5.36 -11.93
CA PHE A 152 -11.91 4.80 -10.67
C PHE A 152 -11.88 5.83 -9.54
N GLY A 153 -10.79 6.60 -9.44
CA GLY A 153 -10.62 7.68 -8.45
C GLY A 153 -11.63 8.84 -8.58
N MET A 154 -12.39 8.93 -9.68
CA MET A 154 -13.51 9.88 -9.78
C MET A 154 -14.72 9.47 -8.93
N PHE A 155 -14.87 8.18 -8.64
CA PHE A 155 -16.01 7.61 -7.91
C PHE A 155 -15.63 7.15 -6.51
N VAL A 156 -14.35 6.86 -6.28
CA VAL A 156 -13.82 6.33 -5.02
C VAL A 156 -12.78 7.28 -4.45
N ASN A 157 -12.92 7.63 -3.18
CA ASN A 157 -11.90 8.40 -2.48
C ASN A 157 -10.72 7.48 -2.11
N MET A 158 -9.66 7.55 -2.93
CA MET A 158 -8.46 6.72 -2.78
C MET A 158 -7.72 6.96 -1.46
N ASP A 159 -7.63 8.22 -1.02
CA ASP A 159 -7.00 8.56 0.27
C ASP A 159 -7.75 7.90 1.44
N LYS A 160 -9.09 7.91 1.40
CA LYS A 160 -9.88 7.24 2.44
C LYS A 160 -9.72 5.72 2.38
N MET A 161 -9.71 5.13 1.20
CA MET A 161 -9.61 3.68 1.03
C MET A 161 -8.24 3.17 1.48
N LEU A 162 -7.16 3.67 0.88
CA LEU A 162 -5.79 3.30 1.22
C LEU A 162 -5.42 3.72 2.65
N GLY A 163 -5.85 4.93 3.06
CA GLY A 163 -5.60 5.43 4.41
C GLY A 163 -6.22 4.57 5.50
N THR A 164 -7.44 4.05 5.28
CA THR A 164 -8.07 3.11 6.21
C THR A 164 -7.28 1.79 6.34
N ASP A 165 -6.74 1.28 5.23
CA ASP A 165 -5.92 0.07 5.24
C ASP A 165 -4.57 0.31 5.95
N ILE A 166 -3.92 1.45 5.69
CA ILE A 166 -2.71 1.87 6.40
C ILE A 166 -2.97 2.03 7.91
N GLU A 167 -4.06 2.68 8.32
CA GLU A 167 -4.44 2.84 9.73
C GLU A 167 -4.60 1.49 10.43
N LYS A 168 -5.26 0.53 9.79
CA LYS A 168 -5.40 -0.84 10.32
C LYS A 168 -4.06 -1.58 10.35
N GLY A 169 -3.23 -1.42 9.33
CA GLY A 169 -1.88 -1.96 9.29
C GLY A 169 -1.00 -1.42 10.43
N LEU A 170 -1.07 -0.11 10.68
CA LEU A 170 -0.40 0.53 11.82
C LEU A 170 -0.92 0.01 13.17
N ALA A 171 -2.22 -0.25 13.30
CA ALA A 171 -2.78 -0.84 14.52
C ALA A 171 -2.30 -2.28 14.74
N LEU A 172 -2.17 -3.08 13.68
CA LEU A 172 -1.57 -4.42 13.76
C LEU A 172 -0.08 -4.35 14.13
N LEU A 173 0.67 -3.45 13.49
CA LEU A 173 2.08 -3.19 13.82
C LEU A 173 2.24 -2.84 15.29
N LYS A 174 1.39 -1.96 15.81
CA LYS A 174 1.36 -1.60 17.23
C LYS A 174 1.18 -2.83 18.12
N THR A 175 0.21 -3.69 17.79
CA THR A 175 -0.04 -4.94 18.53
C THR A 175 1.19 -5.84 18.55
N VAL A 176 1.83 -6.03 17.38
CA VAL A 176 3.05 -6.86 17.27
C VAL A 176 4.21 -6.26 18.05
N ALA A 177 4.47 -4.96 17.89
CA ALA A 177 5.60 -4.30 18.52
C ALA A 177 5.46 -4.14 20.04
N GLU A 178 4.24 -4.04 20.55
CA GLU A 178 3.95 -3.96 22.00
C GLU A 178 3.82 -5.34 22.65
N GLY A 179 3.95 -6.43 21.90
CA GLY A 179 3.87 -7.81 22.42
C GLY A 179 2.48 -8.21 22.91
N ARG A 180 1.42 -7.68 22.31
CA ARG A 180 0.01 -7.90 22.66
C ARG A 180 -0.71 -8.82 21.69
#